data_58323b8d0c04744880e309fc8924c9c1
#
_entry.id   58323b8d0c04744880e309fc8924c9c1
#
_cell.length_a   1.000
_cell.length_b   1.000
_cell.length_c   1.000
_cell.angle_alpha   90.00
_cell.angle_beta   90.00
_cell.angle_gamma   90.00
#
_symmetry.space_group_name_H-M   'P 1'
#
loop_
_entity.id
_entity.type
_entity.pdbx_description
1 polymer ?
#
loop_
_entity_poly.entity_id
_entity_poly.type
_entity_poly.pdbx_seq_one_letter_code
_entity_poly.pdbx_strand_id
1 'polypeptide(L)'
;MPQEVAPNLFLLNIPLPENPLKNLNAYLIRGGAGQRNLLVDTGFRRMECRQALLDQMRELKVELPSTDIFLTHLHSDHSGLAAELAVPGVRIFISETDRVRLPGRDCIENWDSSDAFLLENGFSAAELEHIRLTNPARGYRPIPFDDYIGIQPGTILEYGGYRFEAVATPGHTLGHMCLYDADSKIMLLGDHVLFDITPNIATTFENRNALGMYLGSLRRIRTYEVALPLPAHRTVHTDMQARVDQILAHHDARCREVLQILSQTPGLNAYDITAQMTWKIRCRNWEEFPSAQRWFAVGEAISHLIYLDSTGQIRRVKQGDMYVHFLA
;
A
#
# COMPACT_ATOMS: atom_id res chain seq x y z
N MET A 1 14.08 4.54 -19.50
CA MET A 1 14.51 5.96 -19.50
C MET A 1 13.66 6.74 -18.53
N PRO A 2 14.23 7.59 -17.67
CA PRO A 2 13.49 8.47 -16.79
C PRO A 2 12.67 9.49 -17.59
N GLN A 3 11.51 9.84 -17.08
CA GLN A 3 10.63 10.83 -17.69
C GLN A 3 10.51 12.05 -16.77
N GLU A 4 10.87 13.25 -17.23
CA GLU A 4 10.63 14.47 -16.46
C GLU A 4 9.13 14.79 -16.50
N VAL A 5 8.48 14.79 -15.32
CA VAL A 5 7.03 15.02 -15.16
C VAL A 5 6.74 16.44 -14.64
N ALA A 6 7.73 17.07 -14.00
CA ALA A 6 7.73 18.46 -13.61
C ALA A 6 9.20 18.92 -13.48
N PRO A 7 9.53 20.21 -13.38
CA PRO A 7 10.91 20.68 -13.28
C PRO A 7 11.69 19.96 -12.17
N ASN A 8 12.79 19.29 -12.53
CA ASN A 8 13.62 18.48 -11.61
C ASN A 8 12.91 17.28 -10.96
N LEU A 9 11.71 16.93 -11.35
CA LEU A 9 10.96 15.77 -10.84
C LEU A 9 10.80 14.73 -11.95
N PHE A 10 11.34 13.54 -11.74
CA PHE A 10 11.43 12.49 -12.73
C PHE A 10 10.68 11.24 -12.27
N LEU A 11 9.87 10.66 -13.14
CA LEU A 11 9.32 9.33 -12.99
C LEU A 11 10.35 8.30 -13.44
N LEU A 12 10.68 7.36 -12.58
CA LEU A 12 11.52 6.20 -12.83
C LEU A 12 10.65 4.95 -12.88
N ASN A 13 10.61 4.30 -14.04
CA ASN A 13 9.82 3.08 -14.20
C ASN A 13 10.64 1.87 -13.73
N ILE A 14 10.26 1.27 -12.61
CA ILE A 14 10.94 0.12 -12.00
C ILE A 14 10.12 -1.14 -12.29
N PRO A 15 10.65 -2.14 -13.01
CA PRO A 15 9.93 -3.37 -13.29
C PRO A 15 9.64 -4.15 -12.01
N LEU A 16 8.46 -4.75 -11.92
CA LEU A 16 8.08 -5.68 -10.85
C LEU A 16 7.86 -7.07 -11.48
N PRO A 17 8.92 -7.87 -11.64
CA PRO A 17 8.82 -9.17 -12.30
C PRO A 17 7.84 -10.09 -11.58
N GLU A 18 7.07 -10.85 -12.36
CA GLU A 18 6.09 -11.83 -11.87
C GLU A 18 4.95 -11.24 -11.01
N ASN A 19 4.80 -9.90 -11.04
CA ASN A 19 3.76 -9.20 -10.29
C ASN A 19 2.70 -8.61 -11.22
N PRO A 20 1.38 -8.73 -10.91
CA PRO A 20 0.30 -8.15 -11.71
C PRO A 20 0.38 -6.63 -11.86
N LEU A 21 1.04 -5.92 -10.95
CA LEU A 21 1.27 -4.48 -11.03
C LEU A 21 2.21 -4.09 -12.17
N LYS A 22 3.10 -5.00 -12.59
CA LYS A 22 4.11 -4.90 -13.66
C LYS A 22 5.25 -3.94 -13.35
N ASN A 23 4.95 -2.72 -12.90
CA ASN A 23 5.92 -1.68 -12.62
C ASN A 23 5.55 -0.88 -11.37
N LEU A 24 6.58 -0.36 -10.71
CA LEU A 24 6.49 0.75 -9.77
C LEU A 24 6.87 2.04 -10.49
N ASN A 25 6.13 3.09 -10.28
CA ASN A 25 6.51 4.47 -10.57
C ASN A 25 7.25 5.04 -9.35
N ALA A 26 8.56 4.87 -9.29
CA ALA A 26 9.38 5.59 -8.33
C ALA A 26 9.60 7.03 -8.84
N TYR A 27 9.80 7.98 -7.92
CA TYR A 27 10.00 9.37 -8.31
C TYR A 27 11.34 9.88 -7.78
N LEU A 28 12.09 10.58 -8.62
CA LEU A 28 13.34 11.22 -8.25
C LEU A 28 13.20 12.73 -8.36
N ILE A 29 13.41 13.41 -7.25
CA ILE A 29 13.54 14.86 -7.17
C ILE A 29 15.03 15.21 -7.17
N ARG A 30 15.50 15.84 -8.25
CA ARG A 30 16.91 16.19 -8.41
C ARG A 30 17.20 17.53 -7.75
N GLY A 31 18.16 17.54 -6.81
CA GLY A 31 18.68 18.75 -6.19
C GLY A 31 19.49 19.61 -7.14
N GLY A 32 19.58 20.89 -6.84
CA GLY A 32 20.50 21.81 -7.50
C GLY A 32 21.97 21.54 -7.14
N ALA A 33 22.89 22.33 -7.67
CA ALA A 33 24.32 22.20 -7.37
C ALA A 33 24.58 22.24 -5.85
N GLY A 34 25.19 21.19 -5.32
CA GLY A 34 25.50 21.05 -3.88
C GLY A 34 24.30 20.69 -3.00
N GLN A 35 23.10 20.51 -3.56
CA GLN A 35 21.92 20.04 -2.84
C GLN A 35 21.78 18.52 -2.95
N ARG A 36 21.04 17.93 -2.02
CA ARG A 36 20.71 16.50 -2.04
C ARG A 36 19.52 16.23 -2.95
N ASN A 37 19.45 15.01 -3.44
CA ASN A 37 18.30 14.48 -4.18
C ASN A 37 17.36 13.72 -3.24
N LEU A 38 16.10 13.53 -3.66
CA LEU A 38 15.15 12.65 -2.98
C LEU A 38 14.63 11.59 -3.95
N LEU A 39 14.80 10.33 -3.60
CA LEU A 39 14.16 9.20 -4.27
C LEU A 39 12.94 8.80 -3.46
N VAL A 40 11.78 8.69 -4.09
CA VAL A 40 10.53 8.21 -3.50
C VAL A 40 10.23 6.82 -3.98
N ASP A 41 10.24 5.85 -3.04
CA ASP A 41 10.11 4.41 -3.24
C ASP A 41 11.23 3.76 -4.07
N THR A 42 11.40 2.43 -3.97
CA THR A 42 12.62 1.78 -4.47
C THR A 42 12.39 0.54 -5.36
N GLY A 43 11.33 -0.23 -5.14
CA GLY A 43 11.07 -1.50 -5.82
C GLY A 43 11.32 -2.73 -4.95
N PHE A 44 10.99 -3.92 -5.47
CA PHE A 44 11.28 -5.18 -4.83
C PHE A 44 12.79 -5.41 -4.66
N ARG A 45 13.18 -6.13 -3.62
CA ARG A 45 14.55 -6.64 -3.45
C ARG A 45 14.86 -7.72 -4.50
N ARG A 46 15.00 -7.26 -5.74
CA ARG A 46 15.36 -8.07 -6.92
C ARG A 46 16.38 -7.34 -7.77
N MET A 47 17.22 -8.12 -8.45
CA MET A 47 18.29 -7.59 -9.28
C MET A 47 17.75 -6.71 -10.41
N GLU A 48 16.64 -7.13 -11.04
CA GLU A 48 16.01 -6.39 -12.13
C GLU A 48 15.51 -5.00 -11.68
N CYS A 49 14.91 -4.92 -10.48
CA CYS A 49 14.46 -3.65 -9.91
C CYS A 49 15.67 -2.76 -9.59
N ARG A 50 16.68 -3.31 -8.91
CA ARG A 50 17.91 -2.60 -8.53
C ARG A 50 18.65 -2.07 -9.75
N GLN A 51 18.82 -2.90 -10.79
CA GLN A 51 19.51 -2.51 -12.01
C GLN A 51 18.78 -1.38 -12.73
N ALA A 52 17.44 -1.53 -12.90
CA ALA A 52 16.62 -0.52 -13.55
C ALA A 52 16.65 0.83 -12.82
N LEU A 53 16.63 0.81 -11.48
CA LEU A 53 16.72 2.02 -10.66
C LEU A 53 18.08 2.70 -10.84
N LEU A 54 19.17 1.97 -10.65
CA LEU A 54 20.53 2.52 -10.73
C LEU A 54 20.90 3.01 -12.14
N ASP A 55 20.43 2.34 -13.18
CA ASP A 55 20.66 2.78 -14.56
C ASP A 55 19.97 4.10 -14.85
N GLN A 56 18.71 4.25 -14.42
CA GLN A 56 17.96 5.50 -14.58
C GLN A 56 18.55 6.66 -13.75
N MET A 57 19.03 6.39 -12.51
CA MET A 57 19.77 7.39 -11.71
C MET A 57 21.06 7.81 -12.42
N ARG A 58 21.82 6.86 -12.99
CA ARG A 58 23.05 7.15 -13.75
C ARG A 58 22.76 7.98 -14.99
N GLU A 59 21.69 7.71 -15.72
CA GLU A 59 21.24 8.50 -16.88
C GLU A 59 20.96 9.96 -16.49
N LEU A 60 20.41 10.18 -15.30
CA LEU A 60 20.17 11.52 -14.72
C LEU A 60 21.42 12.12 -14.06
N LYS A 61 22.55 11.42 -14.05
CA LYS A 61 23.80 11.82 -13.36
C LYS A 61 23.58 12.07 -11.86
N VAL A 62 22.76 11.24 -11.23
CA VAL A 62 22.45 11.26 -9.80
C VAL A 62 23.14 10.11 -9.11
N GLU A 63 23.86 10.41 -8.03
CA GLU A 63 24.62 9.43 -7.24
C GLU A 63 23.93 9.10 -5.92
N LEU A 64 23.96 7.82 -5.51
CA LEU A 64 23.35 7.36 -4.27
C LEU A 64 23.83 8.14 -3.03
N PRO A 65 25.14 8.35 -2.79
CA PRO A 65 25.59 9.04 -1.57
C PRO A 65 25.01 10.44 -1.39
N SER A 66 24.60 11.10 -2.48
CA SER A 66 23.96 12.42 -2.46
C SER A 66 22.43 12.36 -2.55
N THR A 67 21.83 11.16 -2.38
CA THR A 67 20.39 10.94 -2.52
C THR A 67 19.82 10.42 -1.20
N ASP A 68 18.76 11.05 -0.72
CA ASP A 68 17.95 10.54 0.37
C ASP A 68 16.79 9.72 -0.20
N ILE A 69 16.23 8.82 0.59
CA ILE A 69 15.11 7.96 0.19
C ILE A 69 13.93 8.29 1.10
N PHE A 70 12.75 8.47 0.52
CA PHE A 70 11.48 8.48 1.23
C PHE A 70 10.65 7.28 0.80
N LEU A 71 10.17 6.51 1.77
CA LEU A 71 9.26 5.40 1.55
C LEU A 71 7.85 5.84 1.89
N THR A 72 6.96 5.75 0.90
CA THR A 72 5.54 6.09 1.10
C THR A 72 4.88 5.17 2.12
N HIS A 73 5.29 3.90 2.12
CA HIS A 73 4.83 2.88 3.07
C HIS A 73 5.72 1.62 3.06
N LEU A 74 5.41 0.67 3.91
CA LEU A 74 6.27 -0.50 4.21
C LEU A 74 6.23 -1.64 3.18
N HIS A 75 5.30 -1.70 2.22
CA HIS A 75 5.19 -2.84 1.31
C HIS A 75 6.46 -3.07 0.49
N SER A 76 6.72 -4.34 0.18
CA SER A 76 8.00 -4.77 -0.38
C SER A 76 8.33 -4.17 -1.76
N ASP A 77 7.32 -3.85 -2.56
CA ASP A 77 7.50 -3.20 -3.86
C ASP A 77 7.87 -1.70 -3.75
N HIS A 78 7.74 -1.11 -2.56
CA HIS A 78 8.18 0.25 -2.25
C HIS A 78 9.47 0.25 -1.44
N SER A 79 9.56 -0.60 -0.41
CA SER A 79 10.65 -0.61 0.58
C SER A 79 11.75 -1.65 0.30
N GLY A 80 11.52 -2.60 -0.62
CA GLY A 80 12.33 -3.81 -0.77
C GLY A 80 13.82 -3.57 -0.95
N LEU A 81 14.20 -2.60 -1.77
CA LEU A 81 15.61 -2.26 -2.01
C LEU A 81 16.20 -1.26 -1.01
N ALA A 82 15.38 -0.61 -0.18
CA ALA A 82 15.82 0.54 0.61
C ALA A 82 17.09 0.26 1.43
N ALA A 83 17.12 -0.85 2.17
CA ALA A 83 18.28 -1.23 2.98
C ALA A 83 19.53 -1.56 2.14
N GLU A 84 19.38 -2.13 0.94
CA GLU A 84 20.52 -2.40 0.03
C GLU A 84 21.08 -1.12 -0.61
N LEU A 85 20.28 -0.04 -0.66
CA LEU A 85 20.68 1.27 -1.17
C LEU A 85 21.26 2.16 -0.07
N ALA A 86 21.28 1.73 1.18
CA ALA A 86 21.79 2.46 2.35
C ALA A 86 23.32 2.50 2.38
N VAL A 87 23.95 3.10 1.37
CA VAL A 87 25.38 3.38 1.40
C VAL A 87 25.70 4.61 2.26
N PRO A 88 26.95 4.82 2.71
CA PRO A 88 27.31 5.99 3.51
C PRO A 88 26.84 7.31 2.87
N GLY A 89 26.11 8.11 3.66
CA GLY A 89 25.53 9.38 3.22
C GLY A 89 24.06 9.32 2.85
N VAL A 90 23.47 8.14 2.60
CA VAL A 90 22.03 7.96 2.34
C VAL A 90 21.25 8.02 3.66
N ARG A 91 20.16 8.79 3.68
CA ARG A 91 19.17 8.79 4.75
C ARG A 91 17.87 8.19 4.20
N ILE A 92 17.21 7.33 4.97
CA ILE A 92 15.96 6.68 4.56
C ILE A 92 14.86 7.09 5.51
N PHE A 93 13.89 7.83 4.98
CA PHE A 93 12.73 8.33 5.72
C PHE A 93 11.52 7.44 5.46
N ILE A 94 10.76 7.16 6.50
CA ILE A 94 9.46 6.47 6.46
C ILE A 94 8.63 6.99 7.63
N SER A 95 7.31 6.81 7.60
CA SER A 95 6.50 7.11 8.78
C SER A 95 6.97 6.32 10.00
N GLU A 96 6.96 6.93 11.18
CA GLU A 96 7.28 6.22 12.43
C GLU A 96 6.38 5.00 12.63
N THR A 97 5.12 5.08 12.19
CA THR A 97 4.14 3.99 12.29
C THR A 97 4.53 2.76 11.46
N ASP A 98 5.03 2.94 10.24
CA ASP A 98 5.46 1.83 9.39
C ASP A 98 6.91 1.41 9.68
N ARG A 99 7.77 2.33 10.18
CA ARG A 99 9.17 2.05 10.56
C ARG A 99 9.28 0.84 11.48
N VAL A 100 8.49 0.83 12.55
CA VAL A 100 8.52 -0.26 13.56
C VAL A 100 7.97 -1.60 13.05
N ARG A 101 7.49 -1.65 11.81
CA ARG A 101 7.01 -2.86 11.13
C ARG A 101 7.95 -3.37 10.04
N LEU A 102 8.93 -2.58 9.66
CA LEU A 102 9.99 -3.04 8.79
C LEU A 102 10.97 -3.95 9.54
N PRO A 103 11.59 -4.93 8.87
CA PRO A 103 12.60 -5.79 9.51
C PRO A 103 13.75 -4.94 10.08
N GLY A 104 14.04 -5.14 11.36
CA GLY A 104 15.07 -4.40 12.09
C GLY A 104 14.95 -4.68 13.59
N ARG A 105 15.76 -3.97 14.41
CA ARG A 105 15.85 -4.17 15.87
C ARG A 105 14.51 -3.92 16.59
N ASP A 106 13.77 -2.90 16.13
CA ASP A 106 12.51 -2.46 16.76
C ASP A 106 11.27 -3.08 16.10
N CYS A 107 11.44 -4.14 15.28
CA CYS A 107 10.32 -4.74 14.53
C CYS A 107 9.31 -5.39 15.50
N ILE A 108 8.06 -4.93 15.43
CA ILE A 108 6.94 -5.43 16.23
C ILE A 108 6.05 -6.44 15.48
N GLU A 109 6.48 -6.91 14.30
CA GLU A 109 5.69 -7.82 13.49
C GLU A 109 5.46 -9.16 14.22
N ASN A 110 4.19 -9.55 14.33
CA ASN A 110 3.78 -10.79 14.99
C ASN A 110 3.02 -11.69 14.01
N TRP A 111 3.72 -12.63 13.39
CA TRP A 111 3.15 -13.58 12.41
C TRP A 111 2.11 -14.51 13.03
N ASP A 112 2.32 -14.97 14.27
CA ASP A 112 1.41 -15.90 14.93
C ASP A 112 0.06 -15.24 15.19
N SER A 113 0.04 -13.97 15.53
CA SER A 113 -1.21 -13.20 15.69
C SER A 113 -1.93 -12.96 14.37
N SER A 114 -1.18 -12.78 13.28
CA SER A 114 -1.76 -12.62 11.93
C SER A 114 -2.42 -13.92 11.46
N ASP A 115 -1.82 -15.07 11.72
CA ASP A 115 -2.41 -16.34 11.35
C ASP A 115 -3.62 -16.71 12.20
N ALA A 116 -3.56 -16.49 13.52
CA ALA A 116 -4.70 -16.67 14.40
C ALA A 116 -5.89 -15.81 13.94
N PHE A 117 -5.62 -14.57 13.54
CA PHE A 117 -6.65 -13.68 12.99
C PHE A 117 -7.28 -14.22 11.71
N LEU A 118 -6.52 -14.81 10.80
CA LEU A 118 -7.04 -15.39 9.55
C LEU A 118 -7.82 -16.68 9.81
N LEU A 119 -7.36 -17.55 10.73
CA LEU A 119 -8.08 -18.74 11.17
C LEU A 119 -9.45 -18.37 11.77
N GLU A 120 -9.51 -17.36 12.64
CA GLU A 120 -10.76 -16.86 13.21
C GLU A 120 -11.74 -16.31 12.16
N ASN A 121 -11.26 -15.97 10.96
CA ASN A 121 -12.05 -15.45 9.84
C ASN A 121 -12.34 -16.49 8.74
N GLY A 122 -12.04 -17.76 8.98
CA GLY A 122 -12.47 -18.89 8.16
C GLY A 122 -11.42 -19.50 7.23
N PHE A 123 -10.15 -19.04 7.25
CA PHE A 123 -9.08 -19.76 6.58
C PHE A 123 -8.82 -21.11 7.27
N SER A 124 -8.47 -22.11 6.48
CA SER A 124 -7.95 -23.37 7.02
C SER A 124 -6.43 -23.24 7.29
N ALA A 125 -5.94 -24.00 8.27
CA ALA A 125 -4.50 -24.07 8.56
C ALA A 125 -3.69 -24.55 7.33
N ALA A 126 -4.25 -25.48 6.55
CA ALA A 126 -3.61 -26.00 5.34
C ALA A 126 -3.48 -24.92 4.24
N GLU A 127 -4.48 -24.07 4.07
CA GLU A 127 -4.39 -22.94 3.12
C GLU A 127 -3.36 -21.90 3.56
N LEU A 128 -3.33 -21.57 4.84
CA LEU A 128 -2.35 -20.60 5.36
C LEU A 128 -0.93 -21.14 5.17
N GLU A 129 -0.69 -22.41 5.46
CA GLU A 129 0.62 -23.02 5.22
C GLU A 129 0.98 -23.03 3.74
N HIS A 130 0.04 -23.37 2.84
CA HIS A 130 0.25 -23.29 1.41
C HIS A 130 0.60 -21.87 0.95
N ILE A 131 -0.14 -20.86 1.43
CA ILE A 131 0.14 -19.44 1.13
C ILE A 131 1.53 -19.04 1.63
N ARG A 132 1.90 -19.46 2.84
CA ARG A 132 3.24 -19.22 3.39
C ARG A 132 4.36 -19.76 2.52
N LEU A 133 4.19 -20.97 1.97
CA LEU A 133 5.19 -21.62 1.14
C LEU A 133 5.26 -21.04 -0.29
N THR A 134 4.14 -20.56 -0.81
CA THR A 134 4.02 -20.15 -2.22
C THR A 134 4.01 -18.64 -2.44
N ASN A 135 3.92 -17.82 -1.38
CA ASN A 135 3.87 -16.37 -1.51
C ASN A 135 5.25 -15.78 -1.91
N PRO A 136 5.42 -15.31 -3.15
CA PRO A 136 6.70 -14.79 -3.63
C PRO A 136 7.11 -13.50 -2.91
N ALA A 137 6.16 -12.74 -2.37
CA ALA A 137 6.46 -11.48 -1.67
C ALA A 137 7.40 -11.66 -0.46
N ARG A 138 7.43 -12.87 0.15
CA ARG A 138 8.38 -13.18 1.22
C ARG A 138 9.84 -13.06 0.79
N GLY A 139 10.17 -13.47 -0.44
CA GLY A 139 11.52 -13.37 -1.00
C GLY A 139 11.96 -11.95 -1.35
N TYR A 140 11.02 -11.01 -1.44
CA TYR A 140 11.25 -9.64 -1.92
C TYR A 140 11.24 -8.59 -0.81
N ARG A 141 11.06 -9.00 0.44
CA ARG A 141 11.08 -8.13 1.62
C ARG A 141 12.43 -7.43 1.77
N PRO A 142 12.44 -6.22 2.34
CA PRO A 142 13.69 -5.58 2.73
C PRO A 142 14.45 -6.47 3.72
N ILE A 143 15.78 -6.40 3.68
CA ILE A 143 16.63 -7.01 4.70
C ILE A 143 16.54 -6.22 6.00
N PRO A 144 16.87 -6.81 7.18
CA PRO A 144 16.92 -6.07 8.43
C PRO A 144 17.82 -4.83 8.32
N PHE A 145 17.32 -3.69 8.77
CA PHE A 145 18.03 -2.41 8.77
C PHE A 145 17.53 -1.54 9.94
N ASP A 146 18.46 -0.99 10.72
CA ASP A 146 18.16 -0.31 11.98
C ASP A 146 18.11 1.23 11.86
N ASP A 147 18.67 1.79 10.78
CA ASP A 147 18.86 3.24 10.65
C ASP A 147 17.77 3.94 9.82
N TYR A 148 16.57 3.36 9.73
CA TYR A 148 15.41 4.06 9.20
C TYR A 148 15.07 5.27 10.08
N ILE A 149 14.86 6.42 9.45
CA ILE A 149 14.47 7.66 10.12
C ILE A 149 12.94 7.77 10.11
N GLY A 150 12.33 7.58 11.28
CA GLY A 150 10.89 7.74 11.47
C GLY A 150 10.50 9.22 11.41
N ILE A 151 9.52 9.56 10.56
CA ILE A 151 8.97 10.91 10.47
C ILE A 151 7.49 10.94 10.88
N GLN A 152 7.03 12.13 11.23
CA GLN A 152 5.65 12.40 11.62
C GLN A 152 4.89 13.10 10.50
N PRO A 153 3.54 12.99 10.45
CA PRO A 153 2.71 13.84 9.60
C PRO A 153 3.04 15.33 9.81
N GLY A 154 3.05 16.09 8.72
CA GLY A 154 3.43 17.51 8.73
C GLY A 154 4.94 17.75 8.64
N THR A 155 5.79 16.71 8.65
CA THR A 155 7.23 16.86 8.38
C THR A 155 7.43 17.44 6.98
N ILE A 156 8.27 18.46 6.88
CA ILE A 156 8.62 19.11 5.61
C ILE A 156 9.93 18.55 5.08
N LEU A 157 9.91 18.16 3.81
CA LEU A 157 11.05 17.67 3.04
C LEU A 157 11.33 18.64 1.88
N GLU A 158 12.47 19.33 1.90
CA GLU A 158 12.85 20.34 0.90
C GLU A 158 13.90 19.79 -0.06
N TYR A 159 13.51 19.58 -1.32
CA TYR A 159 14.36 19.01 -2.37
C TYR A 159 14.02 19.62 -3.74
N GLY A 160 15.03 19.94 -4.53
CA GLY A 160 14.87 20.32 -5.95
C GLY A 160 14.01 21.56 -6.20
N GLY A 161 13.81 22.40 -5.21
CA GLY A 161 12.93 23.57 -5.27
C GLY A 161 11.50 23.32 -4.78
N TYR A 162 11.17 22.09 -4.36
CA TYR A 162 9.89 21.73 -3.78
C TYR A 162 9.95 21.72 -2.25
N ARG A 163 8.81 21.96 -1.63
CA ARG A 163 8.60 21.94 -0.18
C ARG A 163 7.47 20.93 0.15
N PHE A 164 7.81 19.65 0.09
CA PHE A 164 6.85 18.58 0.32
C PHE A 164 6.50 18.43 1.80
N GLU A 165 5.20 18.49 2.11
CA GLU A 165 4.64 18.09 3.40
C GLU A 165 4.30 16.59 3.37
N ALA A 166 4.72 15.85 4.39
CA ALA A 166 4.33 14.46 4.61
C ALA A 166 2.89 14.40 5.14
N VAL A 167 1.95 14.01 4.29
CA VAL A 167 0.51 13.93 4.59
C VAL A 167 0.15 12.49 4.96
N ALA A 168 -0.21 12.22 6.21
CA ALA A 168 -0.65 10.88 6.61
C ALA A 168 -1.91 10.46 5.85
N THR A 169 -1.88 9.29 5.25
CA THR A 169 -3.02 8.69 4.51
C THR A 169 -3.22 7.23 4.91
N PRO A 170 -3.49 6.96 6.21
CA PRO A 170 -3.64 5.60 6.72
C PRO A 170 -4.80 4.86 6.05
N GLY A 171 -4.65 3.55 5.95
CA GLY A 171 -5.64 2.62 5.41
C GLY A 171 -5.01 1.49 4.64
N HIS A 172 -4.33 1.75 3.53
CA HIS A 172 -3.55 0.76 2.77
C HIS A 172 -2.44 0.15 3.64
N THR A 173 -1.67 0.98 4.34
CA THR A 173 -0.96 0.64 5.57
C THR A 173 -1.33 1.64 6.67
N LEU A 174 -0.98 1.32 7.92
CA LEU A 174 -1.22 2.24 9.05
C LEU A 174 -0.41 3.53 8.93
N GLY A 175 0.81 3.42 8.41
CA GLY A 175 1.75 4.52 8.32
C GLY A 175 1.88 5.11 6.92
N HIS A 176 1.00 4.77 5.97
CA HIS A 176 1.07 5.33 4.62
C HIS A 176 1.08 6.86 4.63
N MET A 177 1.98 7.47 3.85
CA MET A 177 2.07 8.92 3.67
C MET A 177 2.16 9.29 2.19
N CYS A 178 1.42 10.33 1.80
CA CYS A 178 1.64 11.07 0.57
C CYS A 178 2.62 12.20 0.82
N LEU A 179 3.27 12.72 -0.23
CA LEU A 179 4.02 13.97 -0.18
C LEU A 179 3.30 15.03 -1.01
N TYR A 180 3.00 16.18 -0.42
CA TYR A 180 2.28 17.26 -1.08
C TYR A 180 3.08 18.57 -1.07
N ASP A 181 3.26 19.17 -2.24
CA ASP A 181 3.78 20.52 -2.41
C ASP A 181 2.63 21.45 -2.81
N ALA A 182 2.32 22.43 -1.94
CA ALA A 182 1.18 23.30 -2.09
C ALA A 182 1.40 24.37 -3.18
N ASP A 183 2.64 24.80 -3.40
CA ASP A 183 2.96 25.85 -4.37
C ASP A 183 2.82 25.34 -5.80
N SER A 184 3.34 24.14 -6.09
CA SER A 184 3.21 23.49 -7.41
C SER A 184 1.94 22.67 -7.56
N LYS A 185 1.21 22.41 -6.47
CA LYS A 185 0.02 21.52 -6.42
C LYS A 185 0.34 20.10 -6.90
N ILE A 186 1.53 19.61 -6.57
CA ILE A 186 1.98 18.25 -6.87
C ILE A 186 1.75 17.35 -5.64
N MET A 187 1.19 16.16 -5.86
CA MET A 187 1.05 15.15 -4.81
C MET A 187 1.60 13.81 -5.26
N LEU A 188 2.64 13.32 -4.58
CA LEU A 188 3.13 11.94 -4.70
C LEU A 188 2.23 11.06 -3.83
N LEU A 189 1.47 10.18 -4.46
CA LEU A 189 0.32 9.50 -3.85
C LEU A 189 0.65 8.15 -3.23
N GLY A 190 1.81 7.57 -3.53
CA GLY A 190 2.05 6.17 -3.18
C GLY A 190 0.92 5.28 -3.70
N ASP A 191 0.45 4.37 -2.84
CA ASP A 191 -0.68 3.48 -3.12
C ASP A 191 -2.01 3.99 -2.56
N HIS A 192 -2.08 5.26 -2.17
CA HIS A 192 -3.33 5.81 -1.64
C HIS A 192 -4.41 6.01 -2.72
N VAL A 193 -4.03 6.56 -3.89
CA VAL A 193 -4.92 6.69 -5.05
C VAL A 193 -4.21 6.17 -6.30
N LEU A 194 -4.77 5.10 -6.89
CA LEU A 194 -4.34 4.52 -8.16
C LEU A 194 -5.47 4.71 -9.19
N PHE A 195 -5.14 5.08 -10.42
CA PHE A 195 -6.16 5.47 -11.40
C PHE A 195 -6.78 4.28 -12.12
N ASP A 196 -5.99 3.27 -12.48
CA ASP A 196 -6.45 2.12 -13.29
C ASP A 196 -6.95 0.95 -12.43
N ILE A 197 -6.55 0.92 -11.16
CA ILE A 197 -6.89 -0.16 -10.20
C ILE A 197 -7.29 0.45 -8.86
N THR A 198 -8.04 -0.29 -8.06
CA THR A 198 -8.32 0.07 -6.67
C THR A 198 -7.22 -0.52 -5.78
N PRO A 199 -6.59 0.27 -4.89
CA PRO A 199 -5.65 -0.26 -3.92
C PRO A 199 -6.30 -1.35 -3.06
N ASN A 200 -5.56 -2.42 -2.77
CA ASN A 200 -6.04 -3.43 -1.83
C ASN A 200 -6.01 -2.87 -0.40
N ILE A 201 -7.13 -2.93 0.30
CA ILE A 201 -7.27 -2.48 1.69
C ILE A 201 -7.52 -3.72 2.55
N ALA A 202 -6.44 -4.33 3.01
CA ALA A 202 -6.53 -5.51 3.86
C ALA A 202 -6.41 -5.12 5.35
N THR A 203 -7.35 -5.60 6.15
CA THR A 203 -7.24 -5.52 7.60
C THR A 203 -6.24 -6.56 8.10
N THR A 204 -5.33 -6.12 8.95
CA THR A 204 -4.42 -6.97 9.71
C THR A 204 -4.83 -7.00 11.18
N PHE A 205 -4.23 -7.88 11.97
CA PHE A 205 -4.43 -7.91 13.42
C PHE A 205 -4.22 -6.53 14.07
N GLU A 206 -3.29 -5.76 13.57
CA GLU A 206 -2.94 -4.43 14.10
C GLU A 206 -3.81 -3.32 13.53
N ASN A 207 -4.16 -3.39 12.24
CA ASN A 207 -5.00 -2.41 11.56
C ASN A 207 -6.46 -2.86 11.55
N ARG A 208 -7.13 -2.73 12.71
CA ARG A 208 -8.48 -3.28 12.91
C ARG A 208 -9.60 -2.58 12.13
N ASN A 209 -9.40 -1.38 11.58
CA ASN A 209 -10.38 -0.67 10.76
C ASN A 209 -9.70 0.02 9.56
N ALA A 210 -8.97 -0.78 8.79
CA ALA A 210 -8.22 -0.30 7.63
C ALA A 210 -9.11 0.47 6.64
N LEU A 211 -10.29 -0.08 6.32
CA LEU A 211 -11.21 0.57 5.39
C LEU A 211 -11.75 1.88 5.92
N GLY A 212 -12.16 1.95 7.20
CA GLY A 212 -12.62 3.20 7.80
C GLY A 212 -11.57 4.31 7.76
N MET A 213 -10.31 3.97 8.07
CA MET A 213 -9.18 4.91 7.96
C MET A 213 -8.94 5.32 6.50
N TYR A 214 -8.96 4.38 5.56
CA TYR A 214 -8.78 4.66 4.14
C TYR A 214 -9.83 5.61 3.58
N LEU A 215 -11.11 5.33 3.87
CA LEU A 215 -12.23 6.20 3.45
C LEU A 215 -12.13 7.60 4.07
N GLY A 216 -11.69 7.69 5.33
CA GLY A 216 -11.41 8.97 5.99
C GLY A 216 -10.28 9.72 5.31
N SER A 217 -9.19 9.04 4.97
CA SER A 217 -8.04 9.59 4.26
C SER A 217 -8.42 10.07 2.84
N LEU A 218 -9.20 9.29 2.09
CA LEU A 218 -9.70 9.67 0.77
C LEU A 218 -10.52 10.97 0.82
N ARG A 219 -11.48 11.06 1.77
CA ARG A 219 -12.29 12.28 1.94
C ARG A 219 -11.44 13.50 2.28
N ARG A 220 -10.38 13.31 3.07
CA ARG A 220 -9.45 14.39 3.43
C ARG A 220 -8.62 14.82 2.23
N ILE A 221 -7.96 13.92 1.50
CA ILE A 221 -7.12 14.34 0.36
C ILE A 221 -7.94 14.91 -0.80
N ARG A 222 -9.23 14.55 -0.91
CA ARG A 222 -10.15 15.13 -1.89
C ARG A 222 -10.26 16.66 -1.75
N THR A 223 -9.97 17.21 -0.58
CA THR A 223 -10.00 18.66 -0.34
C THR A 223 -8.74 19.40 -0.77
N TYR A 224 -7.67 18.67 -1.13
CA TYR A 224 -6.44 19.26 -1.60
C TYR A 224 -6.55 19.73 -3.07
N GLU A 225 -5.96 20.88 -3.38
CA GLU A 225 -5.80 21.31 -4.76
C GLU A 225 -4.60 20.59 -5.39
N VAL A 226 -4.85 19.57 -6.18
CA VAL A 226 -3.81 18.78 -6.84
C VAL A 226 -3.93 18.93 -8.36
N ALA A 227 -2.93 19.57 -8.95
CA ALA A 227 -2.82 19.72 -10.40
C ALA A 227 -2.10 18.52 -11.05
N LEU A 228 -1.13 17.94 -10.34
CA LEU A 228 -0.35 16.79 -10.80
C LEU A 228 -0.32 15.70 -9.72
N PRO A 229 -1.25 14.74 -9.77
CA PRO A 229 -1.22 13.57 -8.90
C PRO A 229 -0.29 12.49 -9.47
N LEU A 230 0.61 11.98 -8.67
CA LEU A 230 1.66 11.05 -9.06
C LEU A 230 1.52 9.72 -8.30
N PRO A 231 0.80 8.73 -8.88
CA PRO A 231 0.57 7.42 -8.26
C PRO A 231 1.79 6.52 -8.37
N ALA A 232 1.94 5.57 -7.43
CA ALA A 232 3.04 4.62 -7.47
C ALA A 232 2.89 3.51 -8.52
N HIS A 233 1.70 3.29 -9.04
CA HIS A 233 1.47 2.25 -10.06
C HIS A 233 0.60 2.74 -11.20
N ARG A 234 0.82 2.15 -12.40
CA ARG A 234 0.02 2.35 -13.60
C ARG A 234 0.12 3.77 -14.15
N THR A 235 -0.97 4.23 -14.75
CA THR A 235 -1.02 5.48 -15.52
C THR A 235 -1.18 6.70 -14.62
N VAL A 236 -0.53 7.78 -14.97
CA VAL A 236 -0.74 9.09 -14.35
C VAL A 236 -1.92 9.78 -15.07
N HIS A 237 -2.94 10.17 -14.30
CA HIS A 237 -4.07 10.97 -14.76
C HIS A 237 -4.16 12.25 -13.93
N THR A 238 -4.86 13.26 -14.42
CA THR A 238 -4.93 14.57 -13.77
C THR A 238 -6.15 14.77 -12.88
N ASP A 239 -7.24 14.05 -13.10
CA ASP A 239 -8.47 14.20 -12.31
C ASP A 239 -8.46 13.28 -11.09
N MET A 240 -7.71 13.70 -10.06
CA MET A 240 -7.63 12.98 -8.80
C MET A 240 -8.98 12.98 -8.05
N GLN A 241 -9.73 14.08 -8.09
CA GLN A 241 -11.00 14.18 -7.35
C GLN A 241 -12.04 13.22 -7.89
N ALA A 242 -12.22 13.15 -9.21
CA ALA A 242 -13.12 12.18 -9.83
C ALA A 242 -12.67 10.74 -9.51
N ARG A 243 -11.36 10.47 -9.48
CA ARG A 243 -10.86 9.14 -9.11
C ARG A 243 -11.14 8.80 -7.64
N VAL A 244 -10.96 9.73 -6.72
CA VAL A 244 -11.32 9.55 -5.31
C VAL A 244 -12.81 9.21 -5.17
N ASP A 245 -13.69 9.95 -5.86
CA ASP A 245 -15.13 9.67 -5.84
C ASP A 245 -15.48 8.29 -6.38
N GLN A 246 -14.79 7.82 -7.44
CA GLN A 246 -14.94 6.45 -7.96
C GLN A 246 -14.53 5.38 -6.94
N ILE A 247 -13.42 5.60 -6.22
CA ILE A 247 -12.94 4.65 -5.20
C ILE A 247 -13.91 4.62 -4.01
N LEU A 248 -14.41 5.76 -3.56
CA LEU A 248 -15.42 5.84 -2.50
C LEU A 248 -16.70 5.08 -2.91
N ALA A 249 -17.19 5.29 -4.14
CA ALA A 249 -18.35 4.58 -4.67
C ALA A 249 -18.11 3.07 -4.84
N HIS A 250 -16.88 2.66 -5.18
CA HIS A 250 -16.49 1.25 -5.25
C HIS A 250 -16.66 0.58 -3.88
N HIS A 251 -16.07 1.13 -2.82
CA HIS A 251 -16.15 0.54 -1.48
C HIS A 251 -17.60 0.55 -0.93
N ASP A 252 -18.38 1.58 -1.25
CA ASP A 252 -19.80 1.60 -0.91
C ASP A 252 -20.57 0.47 -1.62
N ALA A 253 -20.30 0.22 -2.89
CA ALA A 253 -20.88 -0.92 -3.63
C ALA A 253 -20.48 -2.26 -3.01
N ARG A 254 -19.21 -2.43 -2.60
CA ARG A 254 -18.72 -3.63 -1.91
C ARG A 254 -19.43 -3.84 -0.57
N CYS A 255 -19.61 -2.77 0.22
CA CYS A 255 -20.39 -2.83 1.47
C CYS A 255 -21.84 -3.30 1.23
N ARG A 256 -22.51 -2.76 0.20
CA ARG A 256 -23.87 -3.20 -0.18
C ARG A 256 -23.92 -4.65 -0.59
N GLU A 257 -22.94 -5.14 -1.32
CA GLU A 257 -22.82 -6.55 -1.71
C GLU A 257 -22.73 -7.47 -0.48
N VAL A 258 -21.88 -7.12 0.51
CA VAL A 258 -21.78 -7.85 1.78
C VAL A 258 -23.13 -7.86 2.52
N LEU A 259 -23.80 -6.73 2.63
CA LEU A 259 -25.12 -6.64 3.29
C LEU A 259 -26.17 -7.51 2.56
N GLN A 260 -26.16 -7.53 1.23
CA GLN A 260 -27.03 -8.37 0.43
C GLN A 260 -26.78 -9.88 0.67
N ILE A 261 -25.52 -10.31 0.72
CA ILE A 261 -25.14 -11.69 1.03
C ILE A 261 -25.67 -12.08 2.42
N LEU A 262 -25.43 -11.24 3.42
CA LEU A 262 -25.88 -11.51 4.79
C LEU A 262 -27.42 -11.48 4.95
N SER A 263 -28.13 -10.74 4.11
CA SER A 263 -29.60 -10.77 4.09
C SER A 263 -30.16 -12.09 3.57
N GLN A 264 -29.43 -12.78 2.69
CA GLN A 264 -29.82 -14.06 2.11
C GLN A 264 -29.32 -15.24 2.95
N THR A 265 -28.11 -15.12 3.49
CA THR A 265 -27.45 -16.18 4.26
C THR A 265 -26.79 -15.58 5.51
N PRO A 266 -27.52 -15.40 6.60
CA PRO A 266 -26.97 -14.90 7.86
C PRO A 266 -26.05 -15.93 8.53
N GLY A 267 -25.07 -15.48 9.30
CA GLY A 267 -24.18 -16.35 10.09
C GLY A 267 -23.00 -16.93 9.31
N LEU A 268 -22.62 -16.33 8.19
CA LEU A 268 -21.41 -16.70 7.44
C LEU A 268 -20.16 -16.11 8.09
N ASN A 269 -19.03 -16.83 8.00
CA ASN A 269 -17.70 -16.29 8.26
C ASN A 269 -17.19 -15.45 7.09
N ALA A 270 -16.06 -14.74 7.27
CA ALA A 270 -15.53 -13.85 6.24
C ALA A 270 -15.11 -14.57 4.97
N TYR A 271 -14.54 -15.77 5.08
CA TYR A 271 -14.11 -16.58 3.95
C TYR A 271 -15.31 -16.98 3.06
N ASP A 272 -16.40 -17.45 3.66
CA ASP A 272 -17.60 -17.86 2.94
C ASP A 272 -18.36 -16.67 2.33
N ILE A 273 -18.34 -15.50 2.98
CA ILE A 273 -18.85 -14.25 2.39
C ILE A 273 -18.01 -13.87 1.17
N THR A 274 -16.67 -13.94 1.28
CA THR A 274 -15.76 -13.62 0.17
C THR A 274 -16.00 -14.51 -1.04
N ALA A 275 -16.27 -15.80 -0.83
CA ALA A 275 -16.59 -16.75 -1.89
C ALA A 275 -17.86 -16.40 -2.68
N GLN A 276 -18.78 -15.67 -2.06
CA GLN A 276 -20.04 -15.21 -2.68
C GLN A 276 -19.95 -13.78 -3.26
N MET A 277 -18.90 -13.04 -2.96
CA MET A 277 -18.66 -11.70 -3.52
C MET A 277 -18.17 -11.79 -4.98
N THR A 278 -18.42 -10.73 -5.74
CA THR A 278 -18.00 -10.62 -7.14
C THR A 278 -16.53 -10.20 -7.26
N TRP A 279 -15.72 -10.94 -8.01
CA TRP A 279 -14.30 -10.64 -8.25
C TRP A 279 -13.97 -10.59 -9.73
N LYS A 280 -13.17 -9.59 -10.14
CA LYS A 280 -12.69 -9.43 -11.52
C LYS A 280 -11.47 -10.35 -11.80
N ILE A 281 -11.59 -11.63 -11.47
CA ILE A 281 -10.54 -12.62 -11.66
C ILE A 281 -11.04 -13.70 -12.62
N ARG A 282 -10.19 -14.12 -13.55
CA ARG A 282 -10.53 -15.16 -14.53
C ARG A 282 -10.38 -16.57 -13.89
N CYS A 283 -11.43 -17.02 -13.24
CA CYS A 283 -11.58 -18.39 -12.73
C CYS A 283 -13.05 -18.82 -12.91
N ARG A 284 -13.32 -20.13 -12.90
CA ARG A 284 -14.69 -20.65 -13.05
C ARG A 284 -15.48 -20.60 -11.76
N ASN A 285 -14.80 -20.77 -10.64
CA ASN A 285 -15.38 -20.83 -9.30
C ASN A 285 -14.34 -20.44 -8.24
N TRP A 286 -14.77 -20.41 -6.98
CA TRP A 286 -13.92 -20.06 -5.84
C TRP A 286 -12.78 -21.06 -5.59
N GLU A 287 -13.01 -22.36 -5.87
CA GLU A 287 -12.00 -23.42 -5.70
C GLU A 287 -10.81 -23.23 -6.64
N GLU A 288 -11.05 -22.69 -7.83
CA GLU A 288 -10.00 -22.36 -8.82
C GLU A 288 -9.36 -20.98 -8.61
N PHE A 289 -9.84 -20.23 -7.63
CA PHE A 289 -9.29 -18.89 -7.34
C PHE A 289 -7.83 -19.01 -6.87
N PRO A 290 -6.86 -18.32 -7.51
CA PRO A 290 -5.45 -18.44 -7.14
C PRO A 290 -5.21 -18.13 -5.67
N SER A 291 -4.49 -18.99 -4.95
CA SER A 291 -4.33 -18.93 -3.48
C SER A 291 -3.83 -17.58 -2.97
N ALA A 292 -2.83 -16.98 -3.64
CA ALA A 292 -2.33 -15.66 -3.26
C ALA A 292 -3.41 -14.57 -3.43
N GLN A 293 -4.22 -14.65 -4.49
CA GLN A 293 -5.29 -13.68 -4.73
C GLN A 293 -6.48 -13.90 -3.79
N ARG A 294 -6.73 -15.16 -3.39
CA ARG A 294 -7.73 -15.51 -2.37
C ARG A 294 -7.39 -14.86 -1.03
N TRP A 295 -6.13 -14.88 -0.64
CA TRP A 295 -5.66 -14.21 0.57
C TRP A 295 -5.95 -12.70 0.55
N PHE A 296 -5.66 -12.02 -0.57
CA PHE A 296 -5.98 -10.59 -0.74
C PHE A 296 -7.49 -10.34 -0.72
N ALA A 297 -8.28 -11.18 -1.41
CA ALA A 297 -9.74 -11.03 -1.48
C ALA A 297 -10.39 -11.17 -0.10
N VAL A 298 -9.99 -12.20 0.68
CA VAL A 298 -10.52 -12.39 2.04
C VAL A 298 -10.08 -11.27 2.97
N GLY A 299 -8.83 -10.82 2.89
CA GLY A 299 -8.35 -9.65 3.64
C GLY A 299 -9.15 -8.38 3.35
N GLU A 300 -9.50 -8.15 2.08
CA GLU A 300 -10.36 -7.04 1.66
C GLU A 300 -11.80 -7.20 2.19
N ALA A 301 -12.38 -8.39 2.09
CA ALA A 301 -13.72 -8.66 2.62
C ALA A 301 -13.78 -8.46 4.15
N ILE A 302 -12.78 -8.93 4.89
CA ILE A 302 -12.65 -8.68 6.34
C ILE A 302 -12.65 -7.17 6.63
N SER A 303 -11.97 -6.37 5.82
CA SER A 303 -11.94 -4.90 5.99
C SER A 303 -13.34 -4.28 5.85
N HIS A 304 -14.13 -4.74 4.89
CA HIS A 304 -15.52 -4.29 4.72
C HIS A 304 -16.41 -4.75 5.88
N LEU A 305 -16.26 -6.00 6.34
CA LEU A 305 -17.00 -6.53 7.48
C LEU A 305 -16.70 -5.75 8.76
N ILE A 306 -15.45 -5.45 9.05
CA ILE A 306 -15.06 -4.68 10.24
C ILE A 306 -15.57 -3.25 10.14
N TYR A 307 -15.53 -2.63 8.97
CA TYR A 307 -16.09 -1.31 8.74
C TYR A 307 -17.60 -1.30 8.97
N LEU A 308 -18.34 -2.25 8.41
CA LEU A 308 -19.79 -2.38 8.58
C LEU A 308 -20.19 -2.66 10.05
N ASP A 309 -19.41 -3.47 10.77
CA ASP A 309 -19.59 -3.70 12.21
C ASP A 309 -19.35 -2.42 13.01
N SER A 310 -18.26 -1.68 12.69
CA SER A 310 -17.95 -0.41 13.36
C SER A 310 -18.99 0.70 13.13
N THR A 311 -19.76 0.61 12.05
CA THR A 311 -20.85 1.53 11.72
C THR A 311 -22.23 1.02 12.15
N GLY A 312 -22.31 -0.13 12.82
CA GLY A 312 -23.54 -0.70 13.35
C GLY A 312 -24.50 -1.27 12.30
N GLN A 313 -24.03 -1.55 11.10
CA GLN A 313 -24.84 -2.13 10.01
C GLN A 313 -24.89 -3.67 10.07
N ILE A 314 -23.86 -4.28 10.65
CA ILE A 314 -23.81 -5.70 10.94
C ILE A 314 -23.33 -5.90 12.38
N ARG A 315 -23.45 -7.13 12.88
CA ARG A 315 -22.85 -7.56 14.14
C ARG A 315 -22.00 -8.79 13.91
N ARG A 316 -20.81 -8.81 14.51
CA ARG A 316 -19.89 -9.93 14.51
C ARG A 316 -20.03 -10.72 15.80
N VAL A 317 -20.20 -12.04 15.71
CA VAL A 317 -20.37 -12.96 16.84
C VAL A 317 -19.34 -14.08 16.75
N LYS A 318 -18.68 -14.40 17.86
CA LYS A 318 -17.76 -15.54 17.91
C LYS A 318 -18.57 -16.83 18.14
N GLN A 319 -18.46 -17.79 17.22
CA GLN A 319 -19.07 -19.12 17.31
C GLN A 319 -17.95 -20.19 17.22
N GLY A 320 -17.67 -20.86 18.33
CA GLY A 320 -16.49 -21.69 18.43
C GLY A 320 -15.21 -20.85 18.28
N ASP A 321 -14.35 -21.25 17.37
CA ASP A 321 -13.08 -20.56 17.10
C ASP A 321 -13.18 -19.50 15.98
N MET A 322 -14.35 -19.34 15.33
CA MET A 322 -14.53 -18.44 14.19
C MET A 322 -15.49 -17.30 14.49
N TYR A 323 -15.33 -16.20 13.78
CA TYR A 323 -16.28 -15.10 13.72
C TYR A 323 -17.30 -15.34 12.59
N VAL A 324 -18.58 -15.14 12.91
CA VAL A 324 -19.69 -15.11 11.95
C VAL A 324 -20.44 -13.80 12.02
N HIS A 325 -21.12 -13.45 10.93
CA HIS A 325 -21.67 -12.12 10.73
C HIS A 325 -23.19 -12.18 10.48
N PHE A 326 -23.90 -11.19 11.02
CA PHE A 326 -25.35 -11.04 10.88
C PHE A 326 -25.65 -9.57 10.57
N LEU A 327 -26.76 -9.29 9.92
CA LEU A 327 -27.30 -7.92 9.89
C LEU A 327 -27.60 -7.44 11.32
N ALA A 328 -27.44 -6.14 11.58
CA ALA A 328 -27.70 -5.54 12.88
C ALA A 328 -29.21 -5.46 13.21
#